data_154721d13201d6c61e9a3df0c46157da
#
_entry.id   154721d13201d6c61e9a3df0c46157da
#
_cell.length_a   1.000
_cell.length_b   1.000
_cell.length_c   1.000
_cell.angle_alpha   90.00
_cell.angle_beta   90.00
_cell.angle_gamma   90.00
#
_symmetry.space_group_name_H-M   'P 1'
#
loop_
_entity.id
_entity.type
_entity.pdbx_description
1 polymer ?
#
loop_
_entity_poly.entity_id
_entity_poly.type
_entity_poly.pdbx_seq_one_letter_code
_entity_poly.pdbx_strand_id
1 'polypeptide(L)'
;ASFLKEKMPHVAADTIDGTNAAVGELGTLVDAQSLFGGVEVYIIDTPSANTEFETEVTEHLANMAQSHNVFVVLESGLLAAARKKYERHATEVEEFIAEKPERFNTFAMADALAKRDKKNLWVLLQEAKISGLRPEEITGMLWWQLKSLRLAAMTHHATEAGMKDYPYKKAKAALRNFNHGELEKLSQSLLVLYHEGHQGLTDMDLKLEEWVLSV
;
A
#
# COMPACT_ATOMS: atom_id res chain seq x y z
N ALA A 1 17.55 12.03 6.43
CA ALA A 1 18.57 12.39 7.45
C ALA A 1 19.86 11.57 7.36
N SER A 2 19.84 10.25 7.07
CA SER A 2 21.09 9.44 6.94
C SER A 2 21.88 9.78 5.69
N PHE A 3 21.22 9.99 4.57
CA PHE A 3 21.82 10.32 3.28
C PHE A 3 22.64 11.63 3.31
N LEU A 4 22.10 12.70 3.87
CA LEU A 4 22.82 13.98 4.01
C LEU A 4 24.03 13.86 4.94
N LYS A 5 23.93 13.08 6.01
CA LYS A 5 25.06 12.81 6.92
C LYS A 5 26.16 12.03 6.25
N GLU A 6 25.84 11.15 5.29
CA GLU A 6 26.83 10.42 4.53
C GLU A 6 27.56 11.29 3.51
N LYS A 7 26.84 12.16 2.79
CA LYS A 7 27.46 13.06 1.78
C LYS A 7 28.09 14.33 2.36
N MET A 8 27.55 14.84 3.48
CA MET A 8 28.01 16.08 4.11
C MET A 8 28.07 15.97 5.64
N PRO A 9 28.97 15.17 6.20
CA PRO A 9 28.97 14.80 7.62
C PRO A 9 29.23 15.95 8.61
N HIS A 10 29.70 17.11 8.14
CA HIS A 10 30.12 18.23 8.99
C HIS A 10 29.36 19.52 8.75
N VAL A 11 28.33 19.52 7.90
CA VAL A 11 27.54 20.72 7.58
C VAL A 11 26.22 20.68 8.34
N ALA A 12 25.94 21.75 9.08
CA ALA A 12 24.62 21.95 9.66
C ALA A 12 23.63 22.24 8.52
N ALA A 13 22.49 21.60 8.52
CA ALA A 13 21.45 21.82 7.54
C ALA A 13 20.23 22.44 8.21
N ASP A 14 19.73 23.53 7.65
CA ASP A 14 18.49 24.16 8.08
C ASP A 14 17.32 23.52 7.33
N THR A 15 16.25 23.17 8.05
CA THR A 15 15.08 22.54 7.47
C THR A 15 13.91 23.50 7.42
N ILE A 16 13.33 23.63 6.24
CA ILE A 16 12.12 24.41 5.98
C ILE A 16 11.00 23.41 5.73
N ASP A 17 10.08 23.29 6.69
CA ASP A 17 8.92 22.42 6.60
C ASP A 17 7.81 23.09 5.77
N GLY A 18 7.45 22.50 4.63
CA GLY A 18 6.43 23.02 3.73
C GLY A 18 5.08 23.28 4.39
N THR A 19 4.74 22.56 5.47
CA THR A 19 3.47 22.76 6.19
C THR A 19 3.41 24.11 6.92
N ASN A 20 4.55 24.66 7.34
CA ASN A 20 4.68 25.87 8.15
C ASN A 20 5.54 26.94 7.48
N ALA A 21 6.00 26.71 6.25
CA ALA A 21 6.90 27.63 5.56
C ALA A 21 6.25 28.98 5.32
N ALA A 22 6.99 30.05 5.60
CA ALA A 22 6.58 31.41 5.25
C ALA A 22 6.91 31.65 3.77
N VAL A 23 5.92 32.10 3.01
CA VAL A 23 6.09 32.46 1.60
C VAL A 23 6.90 33.74 1.49
N GLY A 24 7.88 33.77 0.56
CA GLY A 24 8.76 34.93 0.32
C GLY A 24 10.14 34.84 0.98
N GLU A 25 10.42 33.85 1.80
CA GLU A 25 11.71 33.66 2.44
C GLU A 25 12.72 32.94 1.53
N LEU A 26 12.26 32.08 0.63
CA LEU A 26 13.13 31.24 -0.20
C LEU A 26 14.07 32.08 -1.10
N GLY A 27 13.58 33.18 -1.67
CA GLY A 27 14.37 34.05 -2.51
C GLY A 27 15.57 34.62 -1.78
N THR A 28 15.43 34.98 -0.50
CA THR A 28 16.54 35.51 0.31
C THR A 28 17.58 34.44 0.63
N LEU A 29 17.17 33.18 0.81
CA LEU A 29 18.06 32.05 1.08
C LEU A 29 18.87 31.65 -0.14
N VAL A 30 18.30 31.79 -1.33
CA VAL A 30 18.96 31.47 -2.60
C VAL A 30 20.18 32.39 -2.83
N ASP A 31 20.04 33.66 -2.48
CA ASP A 31 21.08 34.69 -2.65
C ASP A 31 21.95 34.86 -1.40
N ALA A 32 21.63 34.21 -0.30
CA ALA A 32 22.37 34.30 0.94
C ALA A 32 23.80 33.79 0.77
N GLN A 33 24.74 34.50 1.36
CA GLN A 33 26.14 34.07 1.47
C GLN A 33 26.54 34.03 2.93
N SER A 34 27.17 32.94 3.33
CA SER A 34 27.68 32.80 4.69
C SER A 34 28.73 33.86 4.99
N LEU A 35 28.55 34.57 6.08
CA LEU A 35 29.54 35.58 6.56
C LEU A 35 30.91 34.98 6.86
N PHE A 36 30.99 33.69 7.06
CA PHE A 36 32.21 32.95 7.40
C PHE A 36 32.79 32.17 6.22
N GLY A 37 32.25 32.33 5.01
CA GLY A 37 32.78 31.72 3.78
C GLY A 37 32.51 30.23 3.61
N GLY A 38 31.41 29.72 4.17
CA GLY A 38 30.99 28.33 4.03
C GLY A 38 29.80 28.17 3.07
N VAL A 39 29.56 26.93 2.64
CA VAL A 39 28.35 26.53 1.94
C VAL A 39 27.27 26.22 2.97
N GLU A 40 26.11 26.79 2.82
CA GLU A 40 24.94 26.50 3.66
C GLU A 40 24.08 25.44 2.97
N VAL A 41 23.43 24.59 3.77
CA VAL A 41 22.58 23.49 3.28
C VAL A 41 21.16 23.72 3.77
N TYR A 42 20.23 23.80 2.85
CA TYR A 42 18.81 23.96 3.13
C TYR A 42 18.04 22.72 2.69
N ILE A 43 17.26 22.15 3.61
CA ILE A 43 16.35 21.04 3.34
C ILE A 43 14.95 21.61 3.24
N ILE A 44 14.34 21.51 2.07
CA ILE A 44 12.96 21.91 1.83
C ILE A 44 12.13 20.61 1.90
N ASP A 45 11.41 20.42 3.01
CA ASP A 45 10.67 19.20 3.27
C ASP A 45 9.19 19.38 2.87
N THR A 46 8.76 18.55 1.92
CA THR A 46 7.39 18.44 1.43
C THR A 46 6.76 19.79 1.06
N PRO A 47 7.36 20.57 0.15
CA PRO A 47 6.80 21.87 -0.30
C PRO A 47 5.37 21.74 -0.84
N SER A 48 4.98 20.58 -1.42
CA SER A 48 3.63 20.30 -1.90
C SER A 48 2.55 20.31 -0.80
N ALA A 49 2.93 20.33 0.48
CA ALA A 49 1.99 20.48 1.59
C ALA A 49 1.33 21.87 1.64
N ASN A 50 1.97 22.89 1.02
CA ASN A 50 1.45 24.25 0.89
C ASN A 50 1.56 24.71 -0.57
N THR A 51 0.44 24.93 -1.22
CA THR A 51 0.38 25.28 -2.66
C THR A 51 1.11 26.57 -3.02
N GLU A 52 1.10 27.58 -2.13
CA GLU A 52 1.79 28.84 -2.35
C GLU A 52 3.30 28.65 -2.25
N PHE A 53 3.74 27.90 -1.26
CA PHE A 53 5.15 27.58 -1.06
C PHE A 53 5.68 26.63 -2.16
N GLU A 54 4.89 25.65 -2.62
CA GLU A 54 5.23 24.81 -3.78
C GLU A 54 5.46 25.66 -5.04
N THR A 55 4.62 26.68 -5.24
CA THR A 55 4.75 27.61 -6.37
C THR A 55 6.07 28.37 -6.28
N GLU A 56 6.36 28.95 -5.11
CA GLU A 56 7.61 29.67 -4.86
C GLU A 56 8.83 28.76 -5.10
N VAL A 57 8.82 27.54 -4.54
CA VAL A 57 9.92 26.58 -4.76
C VAL A 57 10.10 26.28 -6.24
N THR A 58 9.01 26.02 -6.98
CA THR A 58 9.10 25.69 -8.41
C THR A 58 9.58 26.86 -9.26
N GLU A 59 9.28 28.10 -8.91
CA GLU A 59 9.77 29.31 -9.58
C GLU A 59 11.27 29.52 -9.32
N HIS A 60 11.77 29.16 -8.14
CA HIS A 60 13.16 29.36 -7.75
C HIS A 60 14.10 28.19 -8.08
N LEU A 61 13.61 27.07 -8.67
CA LEU A 61 14.43 25.89 -8.98
C LEU A 61 15.70 26.21 -9.79
N ALA A 62 15.58 27.11 -10.80
CA ALA A 62 16.72 27.51 -11.62
C ALA A 62 17.76 28.32 -10.82
N ASN A 63 17.29 29.15 -9.91
CA ASN A 63 18.15 30.00 -9.06
C ASN A 63 18.83 29.13 -7.99
N MET A 64 18.10 28.21 -7.37
CA MET A 64 18.67 27.23 -6.43
C MET A 64 19.78 26.40 -7.07
N ALA A 65 19.58 25.95 -8.32
CA ALA A 65 20.59 25.19 -9.06
C ALA A 65 21.87 25.99 -9.38
N GLN A 66 21.80 27.31 -9.38
CA GLN A 66 22.93 28.20 -9.64
C GLN A 66 23.51 28.85 -8.35
N SER A 67 22.84 28.64 -7.22
CA SER A 67 23.26 29.18 -5.93
C SER A 67 24.59 28.59 -5.47
N HIS A 68 25.32 29.37 -4.65
CA HIS A 68 26.49 28.88 -3.92
C HIS A 68 26.09 27.85 -2.82
N ASN A 69 24.86 27.94 -2.33
CA ASN A 69 24.30 27.06 -1.29
C ASN A 69 23.74 25.77 -1.89
N VAL A 70 23.60 24.75 -1.05
CA VAL A 70 23.02 23.46 -1.45
C VAL A 70 21.58 23.38 -0.99
N PHE A 71 20.69 23.12 -1.93
CA PHE A 71 19.26 22.91 -1.66
C PHE A 71 18.91 21.45 -1.88
N VAL A 72 18.26 20.85 -0.90
CA VAL A 72 17.75 19.48 -0.95
C VAL A 72 16.24 19.51 -0.82
N VAL A 73 15.52 19.17 -1.88
CA VAL A 73 14.06 19.13 -1.86
C VAL A 73 13.62 17.69 -1.62
N LEU A 74 12.86 17.49 -0.56
CA LEU A 74 12.24 16.19 -0.23
C LEU A 74 10.76 16.23 -0.62
N GLU A 75 10.34 15.28 -1.42
CA GLU A 75 8.95 15.17 -1.86
C GLU A 75 8.46 13.73 -1.85
N SER A 76 7.17 13.56 -1.69
CA SER A 76 6.53 12.25 -1.74
C SER A 76 5.33 12.26 -2.68
N GLY A 77 5.21 11.20 -3.52
CA GLY A 77 4.02 11.01 -4.36
C GLY A 77 3.87 11.99 -5.52
N LEU A 78 4.96 12.60 -6.00
CA LEU A 78 4.93 13.54 -7.12
C LEU A 78 4.30 12.93 -8.37
N LEU A 79 3.40 13.68 -9.00
CA LEU A 79 2.91 13.36 -10.33
C LEU A 79 4.02 13.56 -11.37
N ALA A 80 3.98 12.80 -12.47
CA ALA A 80 5.01 12.83 -13.51
C ALA A 80 5.33 14.23 -14.06
N ALA A 81 4.34 15.12 -14.12
CA ALA A 81 4.54 16.50 -14.59
C ALA A 81 5.33 17.35 -13.57
N ALA A 82 5.03 17.23 -12.27
CA ALA A 82 5.75 17.93 -11.20
C ALA A 82 7.17 17.37 -11.08
N ARG A 83 7.34 16.05 -11.10
CA ARG A 83 8.65 15.39 -11.08
C ARG A 83 9.59 15.93 -12.19
N LYS A 84 9.10 16.04 -13.42
CA LYS A 84 9.89 16.59 -14.53
C LYS A 84 10.36 18.04 -14.32
N LYS A 85 9.60 18.84 -13.56
CA LYS A 85 10.05 20.22 -13.23
C LYS A 85 11.29 20.17 -12.34
N TYR A 86 11.27 19.35 -11.28
CA TYR A 86 12.43 19.19 -10.40
C TYR A 86 13.62 18.59 -11.13
N GLU A 87 13.42 17.48 -11.88
CA GLU A 87 14.48 16.78 -12.62
C GLU A 87 15.22 17.70 -13.63
N ARG A 88 14.54 18.70 -14.17
CA ARG A 88 15.16 19.64 -15.14
C ARG A 88 16.26 20.48 -14.51
N HIS A 89 16.15 20.83 -13.24
CA HIS A 89 17.04 21.75 -12.55
C HIS A 89 17.91 21.06 -11.50
N ALA A 90 17.55 19.86 -11.07
CA ALA A 90 18.30 19.11 -10.08
C ALA A 90 19.62 18.60 -10.65
N THR A 91 20.69 18.74 -9.86
CA THR A 91 22.01 18.16 -10.15
C THR A 91 22.02 16.67 -9.91
N GLU A 92 21.25 16.22 -8.92
CA GLU A 92 21.12 14.80 -8.53
C GLU A 92 19.67 14.54 -8.11
N VAL A 93 19.15 13.37 -8.51
CA VAL A 93 17.81 12.94 -8.12
C VAL A 93 17.92 11.53 -7.57
N GLU A 94 17.47 11.32 -6.36
CA GLU A 94 17.39 10.00 -5.74
C GLU A 94 15.92 9.66 -5.45
N GLU A 95 15.54 8.44 -5.76
CA GLU A 95 14.22 7.92 -5.46
C GLU A 95 14.31 6.85 -4.38
N PHE A 96 13.76 7.16 -3.22
CA PHE A 96 13.63 6.20 -2.12
C PHE A 96 12.28 5.51 -2.26
N ILE A 97 12.29 4.34 -2.88
CA ILE A 97 11.10 3.49 -2.91
C ILE A 97 11.01 2.85 -1.53
N ALA A 98 10.05 3.29 -0.72
CA ALA A 98 9.68 2.51 0.45
C ALA A 98 9.27 1.12 -0.07
N GLU A 99 9.99 0.07 0.33
CA GLU A 99 9.53 -1.29 0.09
C GLU A 99 8.13 -1.39 0.69
N LYS A 100 7.12 -1.32 -0.19
CA LYS A 100 5.77 -1.66 0.25
C LYS A 100 5.86 -3.11 0.68
N PRO A 101 5.57 -3.43 1.94
CA PRO A 101 5.50 -4.82 2.34
C PRO A 101 4.61 -5.52 1.32
N GLU A 102 5.10 -6.60 0.72
CA GLU A 102 4.31 -7.37 -0.25
C GLU A 102 2.97 -7.68 0.40
N ARG A 103 1.94 -7.00 -0.06
CA ARG A 103 0.61 -7.23 0.48
C ARG A 103 0.22 -8.64 0.05
N PHE A 104 -0.12 -9.45 1.03
CA PHE A 104 -0.61 -10.79 0.78
C PHE A 104 -1.68 -10.79 -0.32
N ASN A 105 -1.52 -11.68 -1.30
CA ASN A 105 -2.46 -11.78 -2.41
C ASN A 105 -3.74 -12.51 -1.98
N THR A 106 -4.70 -11.77 -1.48
CA THR A 106 -5.99 -12.29 -1.01
C THR A 106 -6.77 -13.05 -2.09
N PHE A 107 -6.60 -12.67 -3.35
CA PHE A 107 -7.27 -13.35 -4.48
C PHE A 107 -6.69 -14.73 -4.75
N ALA A 108 -5.41 -14.96 -4.49
CA ALA A 108 -4.82 -16.30 -4.64
C ALA A 108 -5.46 -17.32 -3.69
N MET A 109 -5.76 -16.92 -2.45
CA MET A 109 -6.45 -17.77 -1.47
C MET A 109 -7.89 -18.08 -1.90
N ALA A 110 -8.63 -17.07 -2.36
CA ALA A 110 -9.97 -17.24 -2.90
C ALA A 110 -9.99 -18.22 -4.10
N ASP A 111 -8.99 -18.12 -4.97
CA ASP A 111 -8.82 -19.01 -6.13
C ASP A 111 -8.47 -20.43 -5.74
N ALA A 112 -7.60 -20.62 -4.75
CA ALA A 112 -7.25 -21.95 -4.25
C ALA A 112 -8.48 -22.65 -3.64
N LEU A 113 -9.30 -21.93 -2.87
CA LEU A 113 -10.56 -22.42 -2.34
C LEU A 113 -11.53 -22.82 -3.48
N ALA A 114 -11.70 -21.97 -4.48
CA ALA A 114 -12.60 -22.24 -5.62
C ALA A 114 -12.16 -23.44 -6.46
N LYS A 115 -10.86 -23.73 -6.53
CA LYS A 115 -10.28 -24.89 -7.20
C LYS A 115 -10.26 -26.14 -6.32
N ARG A 116 -10.54 -26.01 -5.03
CA ARG A 116 -10.35 -27.07 -4.01
C ARG A 116 -8.90 -27.55 -3.94
N ASP A 117 -7.97 -26.67 -4.19
CA ASP A 117 -6.55 -26.94 -4.04
C ASP A 117 -6.15 -26.78 -2.57
N LYS A 118 -6.47 -27.82 -1.80
CA LYS A 118 -6.22 -27.88 -0.35
C LYS A 118 -4.77 -27.55 0.01
N LYS A 119 -3.82 -28.14 -0.71
CA LYS A 119 -2.40 -27.92 -0.44
C LYS A 119 -2.01 -26.45 -0.59
N ASN A 120 -2.39 -25.87 -1.71
CA ASN A 120 -2.08 -24.47 -1.99
C ASN A 120 -2.86 -23.53 -1.05
N LEU A 121 -4.12 -23.86 -0.73
CA LEU A 121 -4.93 -23.09 0.22
C LEU A 121 -4.28 -23.05 1.62
N TRP A 122 -3.72 -24.18 2.07
CA TRP A 122 -3.01 -24.25 3.34
C TRP A 122 -1.70 -23.46 3.33
N VAL A 123 -0.91 -23.55 2.25
CA VAL A 123 0.32 -22.73 2.09
C VAL A 123 -0.01 -21.26 2.15
N LEU A 124 -1.02 -20.82 1.39
CA LEU A 124 -1.48 -19.43 1.38
C LEU A 124 -2.02 -18.97 2.74
N LEU A 125 -2.63 -19.87 3.52
CA LEU A 125 -3.03 -19.57 4.89
C LEU A 125 -1.80 -19.25 5.77
N GLN A 126 -0.72 -20.04 5.67
CA GLN A 126 0.49 -19.80 6.44
C GLN A 126 1.17 -18.50 5.99
N GLU A 127 1.25 -18.22 4.70
CA GLU A 127 1.78 -16.96 4.17
C GLU A 127 0.97 -15.74 4.65
N ALA A 128 -0.36 -15.85 4.69
CA ALA A 128 -1.24 -14.81 5.21
C ALA A 128 -0.94 -14.50 6.69
N LYS A 129 -0.78 -15.55 7.52
CA LYS A 129 -0.42 -15.43 8.93
C LYS A 129 0.96 -14.77 9.12
N ILE A 130 1.96 -15.22 8.37
CA ILE A 130 3.32 -14.64 8.39
C ILE A 130 3.30 -13.16 7.97
N SER A 131 2.42 -12.80 7.03
CA SER A 131 2.21 -11.42 6.59
C SER A 131 1.44 -10.57 7.61
N GLY A 132 1.04 -11.13 8.75
CA GLY A 132 0.37 -10.44 9.85
C GLY A 132 -1.14 -10.28 9.68
N LEU A 133 -1.78 -10.99 8.74
CA LEU A 133 -3.24 -10.99 8.63
C LEU A 133 -3.86 -11.71 9.83
N ARG A 134 -4.90 -11.09 10.38
CA ARG A 134 -5.63 -11.68 11.50
C ARG A 134 -6.59 -12.78 11.02
N PRO A 135 -6.91 -13.77 11.85
CA PRO A 135 -7.83 -14.85 11.51
C PRO A 135 -9.19 -14.37 11.00
N GLU A 136 -9.70 -13.24 11.53
CA GLU A 136 -10.96 -12.64 11.10
C GLU A 136 -10.89 -12.12 9.66
N GLU A 137 -9.77 -11.53 9.27
CA GLU A 137 -9.55 -11.01 7.92
C GLU A 137 -9.50 -12.17 6.92
N ILE A 138 -8.79 -13.24 7.28
CA ILE A 138 -8.70 -14.46 6.45
C ILE A 138 -10.08 -15.12 6.33
N THR A 139 -10.79 -15.27 7.42
CA THR A 139 -12.16 -15.83 7.43
C THR A 139 -13.10 -15.00 6.55
N GLY A 140 -13.01 -13.68 6.63
CA GLY A 140 -13.80 -12.77 5.79
C GLY A 140 -13.55 -12.97 4.29
N MET A 141 -12.29 -13.19 3.88
CA MET A 141 -11.93 -13.47 2.48
C MET A 141 -12.49 -14.80 1.99
N LEU A 142 -12.35 -15.85 2.79
CA LEU A 142 -12.89 -17.19 2.48
C LEU A 142 -14.42 -17.15 2.41
N TRP A 143 -15.06 -16.43 3.35
CA TRP A 143 -16.50 -16.21 3.34
C TRP A 143 -16.97 -15.48 2.09
N TRP A 144 -16.26 -14.42 1.68
CA TRP A 144 -16.60 -13.69 0.46
C TRP A 144 -16.56 -14.59 -0.77
N GLN A 145 -15.56 -15.48 -0.86
CA GLN A 145 -15.46 -16.44 -1.96
C GLN A 145 -16.60 -17.46 -1.94
N LEU A 146 -16.92 -18.05 -0.78
CA LEU A 146 -18.06 -18.98 -0.65
C LEU A 146 -19.39 -18.30 -0.99
N LYS A 147 -19.59 -17.07 -0.54
CA LYS A 147 -20.77 -16.25 -0.89
C LYS A 147 -20.87 -16.07 -2.41
N SER A 148 -19.76 -15.74 -3.06
CA SER A 148 -19.72 -15.54 -4.52
C SER A 148 -20.07 -16.82 -5.27
N LEU A 149 -19.55 -17.97 -4.85
CA LEU A 149 -19.88 -19.27 -5.42
C LEU A 149 -21.36 -19.64 -5.22
N ARG A 150 -21.92 -19.41 -4.02
CA ARG A 150 -23.34 -19.67 -3.73
C ARG A 150 -24.27 -18.78 -4.54
N LEU A 151 -23.97 -17.48 -4.65
CA LEU A 151 -24.72 -16.57 -5.51
C LEU A 151 -24.69 -17.02 -6.97
N ALA A 152 -23.52 -17.41 -7.48
CA ALA A 152 -23.41 -17.95 -8.82
C ALA A 152 -24.17 -19.28 -9.00
N ALA A 153 -24.27 -20.12 -7.97
CA ALA A 153 -25.06 -21.37 -8.03
C ALA A 153 -26.56 -21.11 -8.14
N MET A 154 -27.05 -20.05 -7.45
CA MET A 154 -28.50 -19.74 -7.33
C MET A 154 -29.01 -18.84 -8.45
N THR A 155 -28.16 -18.28 -9.31
CA THR A 155 -28.53 -17.27 -10.32
C THR A 155 -28.14 -17.72 -11.73
N HIS A 156 -28.78 -17.11 -12.74
CA HIS A 156 -28.47 -17.38 -14.14
C HIS A 156 -27.62 -16.28 -14.79
N HIS A 157 -27.63 -15.06 -14.23
CA HIS A 157 -26.93 -13.90 -14.77
C HIS A 157 -26.15 -13.15 -13.68
N ALA A 158 -25.08 -12.48 -14.07
CA ALA A 158 -24.24 -11.71 -13.17
C ALA A 158 -24.99 -10.57 -12.46
N THR A 159 -25.94 -9.97 -13.15
CA THR A 159 -26.81 -8.88 -12.60
C THR A 159 -27.71 -9.39 -11.48
N GLU A 160 -28.27 -10.59 -11.59
CA GLU A 160 -29.08 -11.23 -10.53
C GLU A 160 -28.22 -11.52 -9.29
N ALA A 161 -26.96 -11.92 -9.50
CA ALA A 161 -26.01 -12.17 -8.42
C ALA A 161 -25.44 -10.88 -7.80
N GLY A 162 -25.73 -9.70 -8.37
CA GLY A 162 -25.09 -8.43 -7.97
C GLY A 162 -23.58 -8.42 -8.22
N MET A 163 -23.11 -9.14 -9.21
CA MET A 163 -21.69 -9.32 -9.52
C MET A 163 -21.34 -8.72 -10.89
N LYS A 164 -20.06 -8.39 -11.08
CA LYS A 164 -19.52 -8.09 -12.41
C LYS A 164 -19.39 -9.39 -13.23
N ASP A 165 -19.44 -9.27 -14.56
CA ASP A 165 -19.42 -10.42 -15.47
C ASP A 165 -18.24 -11.36 -15.28
N TYR A 166 -17.02 -10.80 -15.16
CA TYR A 166 -15.82 -11.62 -15.02
C TYR A 166 -15.80 -12.46 -13.72
N PRO A 167 -15.96 -11.89 -12.51
CA PRO A 167 -16.02 -12.70 -11.30
C PRO A 167 -17.21 -13.68 -11.28
N TYR A 168 -18.35 -13.33 -11.85
CA TYR A 168 -19.49 -14.23 -11.96
C TYR A 168 -19.15 -15.47 -12.84
N LYS A 169 -18.61 -15.26 -14.04
CA LYS A 169 -18.19 -16.34 -14.93
C LYS A 169 -17.16 -17.25 -14.27
N LYS A 170 -16.21 -16.66 -13.55
CA LYS A 170 -15.18 -17.39 -12.80
C LYS A 170 -15.80 -18.26 -11.70
N ALA A 171 -16.70 -17.68 -10.90
CA ALA A 171 -17.45 -18.41 -9.87
C ALA A 171 -18.31 -19.53 -10.47
N LYS A 172 -19.04 -19.24 -11.55
CA LYS A 172 -19.87 -20.22 -12.26
C LYS A 172 -19.06 -21.42 -12.78
N ALA A 173 -17.90 -21.16 -13.35
CA ALA A 173 -16.99 -22.21 -13.82
C ALA A 173 -16.42 -23.06 -12.67
N ALA A 174 -16.21 -22.47 -11.50
CA ALA A 174 -15.68 -23.18 -10.33
C ALA A 174 -16.69 -24.09 -9.65
N LEU A 175 -18.00 -23.90 -9.88
CA LEU A 175 -19.05 -24.74 -9.28
C LEU A 175 -18.89 -26.24 -9.58
N ARG A 176 -18.28 -26.59 -10.71
CA ARG A 176 -17.99 -28.00 -11.07
C ARG A 176 -17.08 -28.73 -10.09
N ASN A 177 -16.35 -27.98 -9.26
CA ASN A 177 -15.43 -28.53 -8.27
C ASN A 177 -16.12 -28.90 -6.95
N PHE A 178 -17.42 -28.59 -6.80
CA PHE A 178 -18.19 -28.80 -5.58
C PHE A 178 -19.34 -29.72 -5.83
N ASN A 179 -19.57 -30.63 -4.89
CA ASN A 179 -20.73 -31.51 -4.90
C ASN A 179 -21.99 -30.78 -4.42
N HIS A 180 -23.15 -31.37 -4.66
CA HIS A 180 -24.42 -30.81 -4.20
C HIS A 180 -24.44 -30.66 -2.66
N GLY A 181 -24.83 -29.50 -2.18
CA GLY A 181 -24.90 -29.17 -0.75
C GLY A 181 -23.56 -28.94 -0.06
N GLU A 182 -22.45 -29.04 -0.77
CA GLU A 182 -21.13 -28.89 -0.18
C GLU A 182 -20.78 -27.42 0.12
N LEU A 183 -21.15 -26.47 -0.76
CA LEU A 183 -20.97 -25.06 -0.53
C LEU A 183 -21.73 -24.56 0.71
N GLU A 184 -22.92 -25.10 0.95
CA GLU A 184 -23.72 -24.80 2.13
C GLU A 184 -23.02 -25.30 3.40
N LYS A 185 -22.52 -26.55 3.38
CA LYS A 185 -21.79 -27.14 4.51
C LYS A 185 -20.51 -26.34 4.83
N LEU A 186 -19.71 -26.03 3.82
CA LEU A 186 -18.49 -25.21 3.98
C LEU A 186 -18.81 -23.80 4.51
N SER A 187 -19.88 -23.18 4.00
CA SER A 187 -20.32 -21.88 4.49
C SER A 187 -20.76 -21.95 5.96
N GLN A 188 -21.55 -22.97 6.30
CA GLN A 188 -22.04 -23.15 7.67
C GLN A 188 -20.90 -23.43 8.65
N SER A 189 -19.96 -24.30 8.31
CA SER A 189 -18.82 -24.61 9.18
C SER A 189 -17.88 -23.42 9.36
N LEU A 190 -17.67 -22.61 8.33
CA LEU A 190 -16.88 -21.39 8.45
C LEU A 190 -17.56 -20.34 9.33
N LEU A 191 -18.90 -20.25 9.27
CA LEU A 191 -19.68 -19.33 10.11
C LEU A 191 -19.64 -19.76 11.58
N VAL A 192 -19.77 -21.06 11.85
CA VAL A 192 -19.66 -21.63 13.20
C VAL A 192 -18.29 -21.32 13.79
N LEU A 193 -17.23 -21.63 13.06
CA LEU A 193 -15.84 -21.31 13.44
C LEU A 193 -15.68 -19.82 13.82
N TYR A 194 -16.20 -18.92 13.00
CA TYR A 194 -16.13 -17.50 13.25
C TYR A 194 -16.83 -17.09 14.56
N HIS A 195 -18.04 -17.61 14.80
CA HIS A 195 -18.79 -17.30 16.02
C HIS A 195 -18.16 -17.89 17.27
N GLU A 196 -17.73 -19.16 17.23
CA GLU A 196 -17.07 -19.82 18.35
C GLU A 196 -15.75 -19.12 18.72
N GLY A 197 -14.96 -18.72 17.72
CA GLY A 197 -13.72 -17.95 17.93
C GLY A 197 -13.98 -16.60 18.60
N HIS A 198 -15.01 -15.85 18.13
CA HIS A 198 -15.37 -14.57 18.72
C HIS A 198 -15.94 -14.68 20.16
N GLN A 199 -16.57 -15.79 20.48
CA GLN A 199 -17.06 -16.08 21.83
C GLN A 199 -15.95 -16.59 22.76
N GLY A 200 -14.73 -16.77 22.25
CA GLY A 200 -13.61 -17.31 23.02
C GLY A 200 -13.75 -18.81 23.38
N LEU A 201 -14.65 -19.52 22.70
CA LEU A 201 -14.87 -20.95 22.93
C LEU A 201 -13.77 -21.80 22.31
N THR A 202 -13.13 -21.30 21.26
CA THR A 202 -12.08 -22.01 20.52
C THR A 202 -10.98 -21.05 20.09
N ASP A 203 -9.78 -21.58 19.86
CA ASP A 203 -8.71 -20.86 19.18
C ASP A 203 -9.05 -20.75 17.69
N MET A 204 -9.28 -19.53 17.23
CA MET A 204 -9.72 -19.23 15.88
C MET A 204 -8.65 -19.59 14.83
N ASP A 205 -7.36 -19.38 15.16
CA ASP A 205 -6.25 -19.73 14.29
C ASP A 205 -6.17 -21.22 14.03
N LEU A 206 -6.26 -22.02 15.08
CA LEU A 206 -6.22 -23.47 14.99
C LEU A 206 -7.44 -24.01 14.25
N LYS A 207 -8.63 -23.50 14.57
CA LYS A 207 -9.87 -23.91 13.90
C LYS A 207 -9.89 -23.55 12.41
N LEU A 208 -9.28 -22.44 12.04
CA LEU A 208 -9.15 -22.03 10.63
C LEU A 208 -8.21 -22.98 9.86
N GLU A 209 -7.13 -23.44 10.48
CA GLU A 209 -6.26 -24.47 9.90
C GLU A 209 -7.00 -25.80 9.70
N GLU A 210 -7.72 -26.28 10.74
CA GLU A 210 -8.54 -27.49 10.64
C GLU A 210 -9.56 -27.37 9.51
N TRP A 211 -10.23 -26.20 9.40
CA TRP A 211 -11.22 -25.95 8.37
C TRP A 211 -10.59 -26.00 6.96
N VAL A 212 -9.47 -25.31 6.75
CA VAL A 212 -8.75 -25.31 5.47
C VAL A 212 -8.31 -26.72 5.07
N LEU A 213 -7.87 -27.52 6.03
CA LEU A 213 -7.50 -28.92 5.78
C LEU A 213 -8.71 -29.84 5.54
N SER A 214 -9.91 -29.41 5.86
CA SER A 214 -11.15 -30.18 5.61
C SER A 214 -11.77 -29.92 4.23
N VAL A 215 -11.37 -28.85 3.54
CA VAL A 215 -11.89 -28.41 2.22
C VAL A 215 -11.63 -29.40 1.10
#